data_8fe49b042a1976c89dfb1b5c15279901
#
_entry.id   8fe49b042a1976c89dfb1b5c15279901
#
_cell.length_a   1.000
_cell.length_b   1.000
_cell.length_c   1.000
_cell.angle_alpha   90.00
_cell.angle_beta   90.00
_cell.angle_gamma   90.00
#
_symmetry.space_group_name_H-M   'P 1'
#
loop_
_entity.id
_entity.type
_entity.pdbx_description
1 polymer ?
#
loop_
_entity_poly.entity_id
_entity_poly.type
_entity_poly.pdbx_seq_one_letter_code
_entity_poly.pdbx_strand_id
1 'polypeptide(L)'
;AGKGSRPRTKDRPDWSSKPLGRVIGIDRGRYQVSLEENGTRVVAVRARELGRGSVIMGDRVRLTGDLSGRPDTLARIVAVEERSSVLRRSLEDAPDQRGEKAIVANADMMCIVVALADPPPRTGMIDRCLVAAYEAGLSPVLVLTKADLASADELIAAYQDFDVRVVLT
;
A
#
# COMPACT_ATOMS: atom_id res chain seq x y z
N ALA A 1 19.66 -50.58 2.71
CA ALA A 1 20.14 -49.43 1.93
C ALA A 1 18.97 -48.52 1.59
N GLY A 2 18.80 -47.44 2.41
CA GLY A 2 17.73 -46.48 2.18
C GLY A 2 18.10 -45.49 1.07
N LYS A 3 17.24 -45.40 0.06
CA LYS A 3 17.35 -44.34 -0.97
C LYS A 3 17.02 -42.99 -0.36
N GLY A 4 18.05 -42.21 -0.08
CA GLY A 4 17.89 -40.79 0.29
C GLY A 4 17.20 -40.03 -0.84
N SER A 5 16.02 -39.47 -0.59
CA SER A 5 15.37 -38.57 -1.53
C SER A 5 16.17 -37.26 -1.58
N ARG A 6 16.71 -36.91 -2.74
CA ARG A 6 17.30 -35.60 -3.01
C ARG A 6 16.25 -34.52 -2.77
N PRO A 7 16.59 -33.42 -2.07
CA PRO A 7 15.68 -32.28 -1.99
C PRO A 7 15.39 -31.79 -3.40
N ARG A 8 14.11 -31.77 -3.80
CA ARG A 8 13.68 -31.10 -5.02
C ARG A 8 13.93 -29.61 -4.83
N THR A 9 14.95 -29.12 -5.49
CA THR A 9 15.10 -27.67 -5.71
C THR A 9 13.85 -27.24 -6.48
N LYS A 10 12.95 -26.50 -5.85
CA LYS A 10 11.82 -25.88 -6.55
C LYS A 10 12.42 -24.80 -7.45
N ASP A 11 12.64 -25.13 -8.72
CA ASP A 11 12.87 -24.12 -9.76
C ASP A 11 11.66 -23.19 -9.73
N ARG A 12 11.84 -21.98 -9.22
CA ARG A 12 10.80 -20.95 -9.29
C ARG A 12 10.73 -20.50 -10.75
N PRO A 13 9.54 -20.56 -11.39
CA PRO A 13 9.41 -20.05 -12.74
C PRO A 13 9.87 -18.60 -12.81
N ASP A 14 10.56 -18.24 -13.89
CA ASP A 14 10.89 -16.86 -14.20
C ASP A 14 9.64 -16.15 -14.74
N TRP A 15 9.12 -15.20 -13.98
CA TRP A 15 7.96 -14.40 -14.34
C TRP A 15 8.31 -13.04 -14.91
N SER A 16 9.60 -12.72 -15.10
CA SER A 16 10.08 -11.39 -15.50
C SER A 16 9.49 -10.88 -16.82
N SER A 17 9.15 -11.79 -17.74
CA SER A 17 8.54 -11.45 -19.03
C SER A 17 7.03 -11.26 -18.99
N LYS A 18 6.38 -11.54 -17.86
CA LYS A 18 4.93 -11.42 -17.74
C LYS A 18 4.50 -9.95 -17.56
N PRO A 19 3.30 -9.60 -18.04
CA PRO A 19 2.77 -8.23 -17.88
C PRO A 19 2.79 -7.76 -16.44
N LEU A 20 3.12 -6.47 -16.26
CA LEU A 20 3.11 -5.77 -15.00
C LEU A 20 1.80 -5.04 -14.78
N GLY A 21 1.36 -5.02 -13.54
CA GLY A 21 0.26 -4.20 -13.10
C GLY A 21 0.45 -3.71 -11.67
N ARG A 22 -0.30 -2.69 -11.30
CA ARG A 22 -0.30 -2.11 -9.96
C ARG A 22 -1.60 -2.47 -9.25
N VAL A 23 -1.49 -2.96 -8.03
CA VAL A 23 -2.65 -3.25 -7.17
C VAL A 23 -3.26 -1.94 -6.70
N ILE A 24 -4.50 -1.68 -7.11
CA ILE A 24 -5.27 -0.46 -6.82
C ILE A 24 -6.49 -0.71 -5.93
N GLY A 25 -6.80 -1.96 -5.64
CA GLY A 25 -7.91 -2.34 -4.75
C GLY A 25 -7.75 -3.78 -4.28
N ILE A 26 -8.20 -4.04 -3.07
CA ILE A 26 -8.25 -5.38 -2.48
C ILE A 26 -9.57 -5.55 -1.76
N ASP A 27 -10.35 -6.54 -2.18
CA ASP A 27 -11.60 -6.91 -1.52
C ASP A 27 -11.77 -8.43 -1.50
N ARG A 28 -11.93 -9.00 -0.32
CA ARG A 28 -12.25 -10.43 -0.08
C ARG A 28 -11.41 -11.42 -0.91
N GLY A 29 -10.08 -11.17 -0.98
CA GLY A 29 -9.16 -12.02 -1.72
C GLY A 29 -9.14 -11.81 -3.25
N ARG A 30 -9.88 -10.80 -3.72
CA ARG A 30 -9.83 -10.30 -5.09
C ARG A 30 -8.98 -9.03 -5.13
N TYR A 31 -8.16 -8.91 -6.16
CA TYR A 31 -7.25 -7.79 -6.37
C TYR A 31 -7.66 -7.06 -7.64
N GLN A 32 -7.94 -5.77 -7.52
CA GLN A 32 -8.08 -4.90 -8.68
C GLN A 32 -6.68 -4.43 -9.07
N VAL A 33 -6.31 -4.69 -10.32
CA VAL A 33 -4.98 -4.38 -10.83
C VAL A 33 -5.11 -3.54 -12.10
N SER A 34 -4.38 -2.44 -12.15
CA SER A 34 -4.24 -1.62 -13.35
C SER A 34 -2.99 -2.05 -14.10
N LEU A 35 -3.14 -2.51 -15.34
CA LEU A 35 -2.01 -2.89 -16.18
C LEU A 35 -1.15 -1.66 -16.51
N GLU A 36 0.16 -1.78 -16.38
CA GLU A 36 1.07 -0.65 -16.64
C GLU A 36 1.15 -0.28 -18.12
N GLU A 37 1.00 -1.27 -19.01
CA GLU A 37 1.10 -1.06 -20.45
C GLU A 37 0.00 -0.14 -21.02
N ASN A 38 -1.24 -0.30 -20.55
CA ASN A 38 -2.40 0.34 -21.18
C ASN A 38 -3.45 0.87 -20.19
N GLY A 39 -3.22 0.72 -18.88
CA GLY A 39 -4.15 1.14 -17.85
C GLY A 39 -5.41 0.29 -17.71
N THR A 40 -5.52 -0.81 -18.45
CA THR A 40 -6.67 -1.72 -18.35
C THR A 40 -6.80 -2.24 -16.90
N ARG A 41 -8.00 -2.18 -16.37
CA ARG A 41 -8.31 -2.72 -15.03
C ARG A 41 -8.75 -4.17 -15.14
N VAL A 42 -8.06 -5.03 -14.42
CA VAL A 42 -8.36 -6.46 -14.34
C VAL A 42 -8.62 -6.86 -12.90
N VAL A 43 -9.41 -7.89 -12.71
CA VAL A 43 -9.59 -8.54 -11.41
C VAL A 43 -8.71 -9.78 -11.38
N ALA A 44 -7.91 -9.91 -10.34
CA ALA A 44 -6.97 -11.00 -10.19
C ALA A 44 -7.15 -11.74 -8.86
N VAL A 45 -6.71 -12.98 -8.84
CA VAL A 45 -6.51 -13.77 -7.64
C VAL A 45 -5.03 -14.02 -7.43
N ARG A 46 -4.61 -14.17 -6.19
CA ARG A 46 -3.24 -14.47 -5.83
C ARG A 46 -2.92 -15.95 -6.09
N ALA A 47 -1.77 -16.25 -6.68
CA ALA A 47 -1.25 -17.61 -6.74
C ALA A 47 -1.01 -18.15 -5.31
N ARG A 48 -1.25 -19.47 -5.14
CA ARG A 48 -1.14 -20.12 -3.81
C ARG A 48 0.27 -20.00 -3.23
N GLU A 49 1.27 -20.02 -4.08
CA GLU A 49 2.70 -19.98 -3.74
C GLU A 49 3.11 -18.65 -3.07
N LEU A 50 2.34 -17.58 -3.29
CA LEU A 50 2.65 -16.25 -2.72
C LEU A 50 2.26 -16.11 -1.24
N GLY A 51 1.49 -17.05 -0.67
CA GLY A 51 1.08 -16.97 0.72
C GLY A 51 0.05 -15.86 1.02
N ARG A 52 -0.58 -15.92 2.17
CA ARG A 52 -1.56 -14.90 2.62
C ARG A 52 -0.83 -13.61 3.01
N GLY A 53 -1.41 -12.46 2.65
CA GLY A 53 -0.88 -11.15 3.02
C GLY A 53 0.40 -10.73 2.29
N SER A 54 0.87 -11.53 1.30
CA SER A 54 2.06 -11.20 0.52
C SER A 54 1.84 -10.07 -0.50
N VAL A 55 0.59 -9.82 -0.89
CA VAL A 55 0.20 -8.77 -1.84
C VAL A 55 -0.59 -7.71 -1.10
N ILE A 56 -0.14 -6.47 -1.20
CA ILE A 56 -0.76 -5.31 -0.54
C ILE A 56 -1.07 -4.20 -1.56
N MET A 57 -1.79 -3.19 -1.10
CA MET A 57 -2.09 -2.01 -1.90
C MET A 57 -0.81 -1.35 -2.44
N GLY A 58 -0.83 -0.97 -3.71
CA GLY A 58 0.31 -0.34 -4.37
C GLY A 58 1.37 -1.29 -4.91
N ASP A 59 1.31 -2.59 -4.61
CA ASP A 59 2.26 -3.56 -5.13
C ASP A 59 2.27 -3.58 -6.67
N ARG A 60 3.47 -3.66 -7.24
CA ARG A 60 3.68 -3.99 -8.65
C ARG A 60 3.76 -5.51 -8.78
N VAL A 61 2.91 -6.06 -9.61
CA VAL A 61 2.73 -7.52 -9.70
C VAL A 61 2.83 -8.02 -11.13
N ARG A 62 3.33 -9.24 -11.28
CA ARG A 62 3.32 -9.97 -12.55
C ARG A 62 2.05 -10.79 -12.65
N LEU A 63 1.45 -10.79 -13.83
CA LEU A 63 0.13 -11.33 -14.07
C LEU A 63 0.14 -12.36 -15.19
N THR A 64 -0.70 -13.39 -15.03
CA THR A 64 -1.05 -14.38 -16.04
C THR A 64 -2.57 -14.52 -16.12
N GLY A 65 -3.06 -15.26 -17.09
CA GLY A 65 -4.48 -15.50 -17.28
C GLY A 65 -5.14 -14.47 -18.21
N ASP A 66 -6.42 -14.22 -18.01
CA ASP A 66 -7.17 -13.29 -18.84
C ASP A 66 -6.95 -11.83 -18.38
N LEU A 67 -6.26 -11.05 -19.20
CA LEU A 67 -5.93 -9.64 -18.96
C LEU A 67 -6.83 -8.69 -19.77
N SER A 68 -7.93 -9.18 -20.33
CA SER A 68 -8.84 -8.35 -21.13
C SER A 68 -9.59 -7.29 -20.34
N GLY A 69 -9.78 -7.51 -19.02
CA GLY A 69 -10.62 -6.65 -18.18
C GLY A 69 -12.12 -6.80 -18.43
N ARG A 70 -12.53 -7.83 -19.21
CA ARG A 70 -13.96 -8.11 -19.42
C ARG A 70 -14.64 -8.57 -18.13
N PRO A 71 -15.97 -8.37 -18.00
CA PRO A 71 -16.73 -8.92 -16.89
C PRO A 71 -16.50 -10.43 -16.74
N ASP A 72 -16.50 -10.91 -15.50
CA ASP A 72 -16.38 -12.32 -15.13
C ASP A 72 -15.07 -13.01 -15.57
N THR A 73 -14.04 -12.26 -15.94
CA THR A 73 -12.69 -12.78 -16.21
C THR A 73 -11.81 -12.63 -14.97
N LEU A 74 -10.86 -13.55 -14.81
CA LEU A 74 -9.89 -13.54 -13.73
C LEU A 74 -8.47 -13.69 -14.25
N ALA A 75 -7.63 -12.73 -13.86
CA ALA A 75 -6.18 -12.86 -13.94
C ALA A 75 -5.63 -13.54 -12.68
N ARG A 76 -4.33 -13.85 -12.71
CA ARG A 76 -3.62 -14.42 -11.57
C ARG A 76 -2.34 -13.65 -11.31
N ILE A 77 -2.14 -13.23 -10.07
CA ILE A 77 -0.88 -12.65 -9.59
C ILE A 77 0.09 -13.79 -9.30
N VAL A 78 1.21 -13.82 -10.00
CA VAL A 78 2.22 -14.88 -9.92
C VAL A 78 3.52 -14.44 -9.27
N ALA A 79 3.80 -13.14 -9.23
CA ALA A 79 4.97 -12.57 -8.56
C ALA A 79 4.68 -11.14 -8.10
N VAL A 80 5.41 -10.72 -7.06
CA VAL A 80 5.42 -9.35 -6.55
C VAL A 80 6.81 -8.79 -6.78
N GLU A 81 6.88 -7.62 -7.43
CA GLU A 81 8.14 -6.92 -7.66
C GLU A 81 8.68 -6.29 -6.36
N GLU A 82 9.96 -5.98 -6.37
CA GLU A 82 10.61 -5.28 -5.26
C GLU A 82 9.91 -3.94 -4.97
N ARG A 83 9.68 -3.67 -3.69
CA ARG A 83 9.00 -2.47 -3.23
C ARG A 83 9.98 -1.32 -3.04
N SER A 84 9.65 -0.14 -3.57
CA SER A 84 10.43 1.09 -3.36
C SER A 84 10.20 1.70 -1.97
N SER A 85 9.01 1.50 -1.42
CA SER A 85 8.62 1.95 -0.08
C SER A 85 7.57 1.03 0.52
N VAL A 86 7.48 1.00 1.84
CA VAL A 86 6.45 0.24 2.57
C VAL A 86 5.97 1.06 3.76
N LEU A 87 4.68 1.36 3.79
CA LEU A 87 4.03 1.92 4.97
C LEU A 87 3.54 0.76 5.85
N ARG A 88 3.92 0.78 7.13
CA ARG A 88 3.58 -0.23 8.13
C ARG A 88 2.65 0.34 9.18
N ARG A 89 1.78 -0.51 9.70
CA ARG A 89 0.93 -0.21 10.85
C ARG A 89 1.36 -1.07 12.03
N SER A 90 1.51 -0.43 13.19
CA SER A 90 1.71 -1.15 14.45
C SER A 90 0.46 -1.96 14.81
N LEU A 91 0.65 -3.18 15.31
CA LEU A 91 -0.42 -4.10 15.74
C LEU A 91 -0.57 -4.11 17.27
N GLU A 92 -0.25 -3.02 17.95
CA GLU A 92 -0.28 -2.92 19.41
C GLU A 92 -1.66 -3.23 20.02
N ASP A 93 -2.74 -3.09 19.25
CA ASP A 93 -4.11 -3.34 19.68
C ASP A 93 -4.59 -4.78 19.46
N ALA A 94 -3.74 -5.67 18.95
CA ALA A 94 -4.08 -7.09 18.75
C ALA A 94 -3.35 -7.98 19.75
N PRO A 95 -4.06 -8.57 20.75
CA PRO A 95 -3.41 -9.32 21.84
C PRO A 95 -2.54 -10.50 21.40
N ASP A 96 -2.80 -11.07 20.22
CA ASP A 96 -2.13 -12.26 19.70
C ASP A 96 -1.13 -11.98 18.55
N GLN A 97 -0.96 -10.72 18.12
CA GLN A 97 -0.08 -10.38 17.00
C GLN A 97 0.89 -9.26 17.40
N ARG A 98 2.06 -9.65 17.85
CA ARG A 98 3.18 -8.72 18.03
C ARG A 98 3.83 -8.46 16.67
N GLY A 99 3.95 -7.19 16.27
CA GLY A 99 4.66 -6.79 15.06
C GLY A 99 4.01 -5.65 14.30
N GLU A 100 4.57 -5.39 13.15
CA GLU A 100 4.09 -4.39 12.21
C GLU A 100 3.50 -5.07 10.97
N LYS A 101 2.38 -4.58 10.51
CA LYS A 101 1.75 -5.04 9.27
C LYS A 101 2.00 -4.04 8.15
N ALA A 102 2.58 -4.50 7.05
CA ALA A 102 2.66 -3.71 5.82
C ALA A 102 1.25 -3.48 5.25
N ILE A 103 0.91 -2.24 4.94
CA ILE A 103 -0.42 -1.84 4.46
C ILE A 103 -0.41 -1.23 3.07
N VAL A 104 0.62 -0.46 2.72
CA VAL A 104 0.78 0.17 1.41
C VAL A 104 2.22 0.07 0.95
N ALA A 105 2.43 -0.30 -0.31
CA ALA A 105 3.73 -0.35 -0.97
C ALA A 105 3.83 0.71 -2.08
N ASN A 106 5.06 1.10 -2.40
CA ASN A 106 5.40 1.95 -3.53
C ASN A 106 4.71 3.33 -3.54
N ALA A 107 4.28 3.83 -2.38
CA ALA A 107 3.83 5.21 -2.26
C ALA A 107 5.03 6.16 -2.23
N ASP A 108 4.85 7.35 -2.76
CA ASP A 108 5.85 8.43 -2.73
C ASP A 108 5.47 9.50 -1.71
N MET A 109 4.18 9.62 -1.43
CA MET A 109 3.60 10.68 -0.64
C MET A 109 2.56 10.14 0.34
N MET A 110 2.48 10.76 1.53
CA MET A 110 1.41 10.53 2.49
C MET A 110 0.60 11.81 2.67
N CYS A 111 -0.68 11.77 2.29
CA CYS A 111 -1.61 12.85 2.57
C CYS A 111 -2.25 12.63 3.94
N ILE A 112 -1.96 13.52 4.88
CA ILE A 112 -2.55 13.53 6.23
C ILE A 112 -3.72 14.51 6.22
N VAL A 113 -4.93 13.99 6.19
CA VAL A 113 -6.16 14.78 6.05
C VAL A 113 -6.74 15.06 7.43
N VAL A 114 -6.85 16.32 7.81
CA VAL A 114 -7.30 16.77 9.11
C VAL A 114 -8.33 17.88 8.96
N ALA A 115 -9.48 17.73 9.59
CA ALA A 115 -10.46 18.81 9.70
C ALA A 115 -10.01 19.84 10.74
N LEU A 116 -10.15 21.13 10.43
CA LEU A 116 -9.87 22.23 11.37
C LEU A 116 -10.94 22.40 12.44
N ALA A 117 -12.15 21.91 12.17
CA ALA A 117 -13.27 21.92 13.12
C ALA A 117 -14.16 20.69 12.90
N ASP A 118 -14.94 20.35 13.91
CA ASP A 118 -15.97 19.31 13.90
C ASP A 118 -15.54 17.99 13.20
N PRO A 119 -14.61 17.25 13.81
CA PRO A 119 -14.00 17.42 15.13
C PRO A 119 -12.78 18.34 15.11
N PRO A 120 -12.36 18.87 16.27
CA PRO A 120 -11.11 19.64 16.37
C PRO A 120 -9.88 18.77 16.05
N PRO A 121 -8.81 19.37 15.52
CA PRO A 121 -7.59 18.64 15.16
C PRO A 121 -6.98 17.91 16.35
N ARG A 122 -6.45 16.72 16.10
CA ARG A 122 -5.68 15.93 17.08
C ARG A 122 -4.21 15.93 16.66
N THR A 123 -3.40 16.80 17.27
CA THR A 123 -1.97 16.93 16.95
C THR A 123 -1.19 15.65 17.17
N GLY A 124 -1.53 14.85 18.19
CA GLY A 124 -0.89 13.55 18.41
C GLY A 124 -1.08 12.56 17.26
N MET A 125 -2.20 12.62 16.55
CA MET A 125 -2.41 11.82 15.35
C MET A 125 -1.52 12.32 14.19
N ILE A 126 -1.44 13.63 13.99
CA ILE A 126 -0.59 14.25 12.96
C ILE A 126 0.86 13.86 13.20
N ASP A 127 1.35 13.97 14.44
CA ASP A 127 2.73 13.63 14.81
C ASP A 127 3.05 12.16 14.51
N ARG A 128 2.15 11.23 14.84
CA ARG A 128 2.34 9.81 14.53
C ARG A 128 2.35 9.54 13.02
N CYS A 129 1.49 10.23 12.26
CA CYS A 129 1.49 10.11 10.80
C CYS A 129 2.78 10.65 10.18
N LEU A 130 3.32 11.76 10.70
CA LEU A 130 4.60 12.31 10.24
C LEU A 130 5.76 11.36 10.52
N VAL A 131 5.83 10.77 11.70
CA VAL A 131 6.84 9.76 12.04
C VAL A 131 6.75 8.58 11.07
N ALA A 132 5.54 8.05 10.86
CA ALA A 132 5.33 6.92 9.95
C ALA A 132 5.73 7.27 8.50
N ALA A 133 5.45 8.48 8.04
CA ALA A 133 5.85 8.95 6.71
C ALA A 133 7.37 9.00 6.57
N TYR A 134 8.07 9.59 7.53
CA TYR A 134 9.53 9.69 7.51
C TYR A 134 10.21 8.32 7.60
N GLU A 135 9.72 7.44 8.47
CA GLU A 135 10.24 6.07 8.57
C GLU A 135 10.06 5.27 7.29
N ALA A 136 8.97 5.49 6.57
CA ALA A 136 8.68 4.84 5.29
C ALA A 136 9.37 5.52 4.09
N GLY A 137 10.02 6.66 4.28
CA GLY A 137 10.63 7.45 3.20
C GLY A 137 9.62 8.17 2.31
N LEU A 138 8.43 8.47 2.84
CA LEU A 138 7.36 9.19 2.13
C LEU A 138 7.43 10.68 2.39
N SER A 139 7.06 11.47 1.38
CA SER A 139 6.89 12.92 1.52
C SER A 139 5.53 13.23 2.15
N PRO A 140 5.46 13.81 3.37
CA PRO A 140 4.20 14.12 4.00
C PRO A 140 3.57 15.38 3.41
N VAL A 141 2.24 15.36 3.25
CA VAL A 141 1.42 16.53 2.91
C VAL A 141 0.30 16.61 3.93
N LEU A 142 0.21 17.74 4.61
CA LEU A 142 -0.86 18.03 5.57
C LEU A 142 -1.99 18.74 4.83
N VAL A 143 -3.13 18.08 4.70
CA VAL A 143 -4.32 18.60 4.06
C VAL A 143 -5.32 19.02 5.14
N LEU A 144 -5.50 20.31 5.30
CA LEU A 144 -6.39 20.91 6.31
C LEU A 144 -7.73 21.26 5.66
N THR A 145 -8.77 20.55 6.07
CA THR A 145 -10.13 20.73 5.54
C THR A 145 -10.97 21.61 6.45
N LYS A 146 -12.09 22.10 5.94
CA LYS A 146 -13.02 22.99 6.65
C LYS A 146 -12.38 24.32 7.06
N ALA A 147 -11.56 24.87 6.18
CA ALA A 147 -10.91 26.16 6.41
C ALA A 147 -11.92 27.33 6.49
N ASP A 148 -13.15 27.12 6.05
CA ASP A 148 -14.29 28.01 6.22
C ASP A 148 -14.83 28.06 7.66
N LEU A 149 -14.57 27.04 8.48
CA LEU A 149 -15.09 26.94 9.86
C LEU A 149 -14.09 27.38 10.93
N ALA A 150 -12.80 27.28 10.68
CA ALA A 150 -11.76 27.65 11.64
C ALA A 150 -10.45 28.04 10.95
N SER A 151 -9.66 28.90 11.62
CA SER A 151 -8.33 29.27 11.15
C SER A 151 -7.32 28.12 11.25
N ALA A 152 -6.45 28.01 10.26
CA ALA A 152 -5.35 27.07 10.23
C ALA A 152 -4.05 27.61 10.85
N ASP A 153 -4.01 28.88 11.26
CA ASP A 153 -2.76 29.59 11.60
C ASP A 153 -1.98 28.91 12.72
N GLU A 154 -2.65 28.47 13.78
CA GLU A 154 -1.99 27.79 14.92
C GLU A 154 -1.38 26.46 14.48
N LEU A 155 -2.10 25.69 13.64
CA LEU A 155 -1.64 24.40 13.16
C LEU A 155 -0.47 24.55 12.18
N ILE A 156 -0.55 25.52 11.27
CA ILE A 156 0.54 25.84 10.34
C ILE A 156 1.79 26.25 11.13
N ALA A 157 1.65 27.12 12.14
CA ALA A 157 2.75 27.54 12.97
C ALA A 157 3.40 26.37 13.74
N ALA A 158 2.60 25.41 14.21
CA ALA A 158 3.10 24.25 14.94
C ALA A 158 3.97 23.32 14.08
N TYR A 159 3.75 23.28 12.77
CA TYR A 159 4.47 22.39 11.84
C TYR A 159 5.38 23.11 10.85
N GLN A 160 5.58 24.42 10.97
CA GLN A 160 6.40 25.22 10.04
C GLN A 160 7.87 24.81 9.99
N ASP A 161 8.41 24.27 11.09
CA ASP A 161 9.82 23.84 11.17
C ASP A 161 10.04 22.41 10.66
N PHE A 162 8.96 21.74 10.29
CA PHE A 162 9.01 20.42 9.66
C PHE A 162 8.96 20.58 8.13
N ASP A 163 9.60 19.66 7.42
CA ASP A 163 9.50 19.61 5.96
C ASP A 163 8.16 19.00 5.53
N VAL A 164 7.09 19.75 5.78
CA VAL A 164 5.70 19.35 5.50
C VAL A 164 5.03 20.40 4.62
N ARG A 165 4.57 19.96 3.46
CA ARG A 165 3.72 20.77 2.60
C ARG A 165 2.31 20.85 3.21
N VAL A 166 1.75 22.07 3.29
CA VAL A 166 0.39 22.29 3.79
C VAL A 166 -0.53 22.71 2.66
N VAL A 167 -1.72 22.11 2.59
CA VAL A 167 -2.79 22.43 1.64
C VAL A 167 -4.06 22.73 2.44
N LEU A 168 -4.70 23.86 2.14
CA LEU A 168 -6.00 24.24 2.70
C LEU A 168 -7.13 23.94 1.72
N THR A 169 -8.27 23.45 2.24
CA THR A 169 -9.47 23.20 1.45
C THR A 169 -10.75 23.35 2.26
#